data_085d301d666e4c2b0b466f94f6bc8690
#
_entry.id   085d301d666e4c2b0b466f94f6bc8690
#
_cell.length_a   1.000
_cell.length_b   1.000
_cell.length_c   1.000
_cell.angle_alpha   90.00
_cell.angle_beta   90.00
_cell.angle_gamma   90.00
#
_symmetry.space_group_name_H-M   'P 1'
#
loop_
_entity.id
_entity.type
_entity.pdbx_description
1 polymer ?
#
loop_
_entity_poly.entity_id
_entity_poly.type
_entity_poly.pdbx_seq_one_letter_code
_entity_poly.pdbx_strand_id
1 'polypeptide(L)'
;EEYLLIDFADTSQYLSAQNFTDNVINVAMPSTYRFLEKVIDEIGRMYQDAGVELPAFHVGGDEVPEGIWEGSAICRTFMKEHGLTKIRDLKDYFLEQILEMLDKRNIQAVGWQDIVMNPDNTVNEHFRNSKVLNYCWNTIPEQGGDEVPYKLANAGYPIILCNVGNFYLDMAYCYHVEEPGLRWGGYVDEYVTFDMLPFDIYKSLRRNLKGEPVDVKTASNGKQPLTKEGCQNIKGLSGQIWSETIRSFEQIEYFLFPKVFGLAERAWNAQPSWALSSDNKIYMDAKRKYNAGIVNYELPRLAKRGINFRISPPGIIVRDGLLLA
;
A
#
# COMPACT_ATOMS: atom_id res chain seq x y z
N GLU A 1 0.26 -1.73 34.40
CA GLU A 1 -0.07 -0.29 34.24
C GLU A 1 1.00 0.49 33.46
N GLU A 2 2.29 0.10 33.55
CA GLU A 2 3.40 0.85 32.92
C GLU A 2 3.25 0.97 31.37
N TYR A 3 2.72 -0.05 30.73
CA TYR A 3 2.52 -0.14 29.28
C TYR A 3 1.04 -0.34 28.89
N LEU A 4 0.13 0.17 29.70
CA LEU A 4 -1.29 0.12 29.36
C LEU A 4 -1.60 1.01 28.17
N LEU A 5 -2.28 0.47 27.15
CA LEU A 5 -2.55 1.13 25.87
C LEU A 5 -4.01 1.54 25.71
N ILE A 6 -4.90 1.10 26.59
CA ILE A 6 -6.33 1.35 26.51
C ILE A 6 -6.86 1.99 27.80
N ASP A 7 -7.85 2.83 27.65
CA ASP A 7 -8.66 3.36 28.74
C ASP A 7 -9.90 2.48 28.92
N PHE A 8 -9.93 1.66 29.98
CA PHE A 8 -11.05 0.75 30.25
C PHE A 8 -12.38 1.49 30.52
N ALA A 9 -12.34 2.78 30.80
CA ALA A 9 -13.53 3.61 30.98
C ALA A 9 -13.97 4.31 29.69
N ASP A 10 -13.26 4.10 28.59
CA ASP A 10 -13.65 4.66 27.28
C ASP A 10 -14.92 3.98 26.78
N THR A 11 -15.94 4.78 26.51
CA THR A 11 -17.24 4.33 25.98
C THR A 11 -17.40 4.64 24.49
N SER A 12 -16.32 4.95 23.80
CA SER A 12 -16.31 5.20 22.36
C SER A 12 -16.93 4.05 21.58
N GLN A 13 -17.68 4.37 20.56
CA GLN A 13 -18.30 3.39 19.67
C GLN A 13 -17.71 3.54 18.27
N TYR A 14 -17.00 2.52 17.84
CA TYR A 14 -16.40 2.49 16.51
C TYR A 14 -16.35 1.06 15.96
N LEU A 15 -16.11 0.96 14.66
CA LEU A 15 -15.86 -0.29 13.98
C LEU A 15 -14.65 -0.09 13.06
N SER A 16 -13.58 -0.85 13.27
CA SER A 16 -12.42 -0.81 12.39
C SER A 16 -12.70 -1.48 11.03
N ALA A 17 -11.84 -1.26 10.06
CA ALA A 17 -11.91 -1.90 8.74
C ALA A 17 -11.92 -3.45 8.85
N GLN A 18 -11.31 -4.01 9.91
CA GLN A 18 -11.29 -5.44 10.20
C GLN A 18 -12.45 -5.91 11.11
N ASN A 19 -13.46 -5.04 11.35
CA ASN A 19 -14.62 -5.30 12.19
C ASN A 19 -14.33 -5.52 13.69
N PHE A 20 -13.29 -4.87 14.23
CA PHE A 20 -13.03 -4.82 15.67
C PHE A 20 -13.57 -3.51 16.28
N THR A 21 -13.93 -3.58 17.56
CA THR A 21 -14.48 -2.46 18.34
C THR A 21 -13.56 -2.04 19.49
N ASP A 22 -12.40 -2.66 19.64
CA ASP A 22 -11.50 -2.56 20.80
C ASP A 22 -10.01 -2.56 20.44
N ASN A 23 -9.66 -2.31 19.17
CA ASN A 23 -8.29 -2.44 18.66
C ASN A 23 -7.51 -1.10 18.55
N VAL A 24 -8.05 0.01 19.06
CA VAL A 24 -7.39 1.32 18.97
C VAL A 24 -6.74 1.70 20.30
N ILE A 25 -5.46 2.08 20.26
CA ILE A 25 -4.73 2.57 21.43
C ILE A 25 -5.21 3.96 21.84
N ASN A 26 -5.12 4.29 23.14
CA ASN A 26 -5.42 5.61 23.63
C ASN A 26 -4.16 6.50 23.58
N VAL A 27 -4.18 7.49 22.68
CA VAL A 27 -3.04 8.36 22.38
C VAL A 27 -2.86 9.50 23.41
N ALA A 28 -3.81 9.71 24.32
CA ALA A 28 -3.69 10.67 25.42
C ALA A 28 -3.02 10.06 26.67
N MET A 29 -2.71 8.76 26.65
CA MET A 29 -2.08 8.09 27.78
C MET A 29 -0.55 8.12 27.69
N PRO A 30 0.17 8.57 28.70
CA PRO A 30 1.65 8.56 28.70
C PRO A 30 2.25 7.16 28.57
N SER A 31 1.55 6.11 28.98
CA SER A 31 1.95 4.71 28.84
C SER A 31 2.05 4.26 27.39
N THR A 32 1.24 4.84 26.48
CA THR A 32 1.30 4.59 25.04
C THR A 32 2.68 4.97 24.48
N TYR A 33 3.18 6.13 24.85
CA TYR A 33 4.49 6.61 24.38
C TYR A 33 5.64 5.82 25.00
N ARG A 34 5.59 5.47 26.29
CA ARG A 34 6.58 4.58 26.92
C ARG A 34 6.66 3.23 26.23
N PHE A 35 5.49 2.67 25.87
CA PHE A 35 5.45 1.41 25.12
C PHE A 35 6.11 1.54 23.76
N LEU A 36 5.77 2.59 23.00
CA LEU A 36 6.35 2.82 21.68
C LEU A 36 7.86 3.06 21.73
N GLU A 37 8.34 3.87 22.69
CA GLU A 37 9.78 4.03 22.91
C GLU A 37 10.46 2.69 23.19
N LYS A 38 9.87 1.88 24.07
CA LYS A 38 10.39 0.55 24.38
C LYS A 38 10.48 -0.33 23.13
N VAL A 39 9.45 -0.34 22.29
CA VAL A 39 9.43 -1.13 21.03
C VAL A 39 10.51 -0.65 20.07
N ILE A 40 10.62 0.66 19.86
CA ILE A 40 11.62 1.25 18.96
C ILE A 40 13.04 0.92 19.45
N ASP A 41 13.29 1.05 20.76
CA ASP A 41 14.60 0.79 21.36
C ASP A 41 14.98 -0.71 21.29
N GLU A 42 14.02 -1.63 21.51
CA GLU A 42 14.28 -3.07 21.39
C GLU A 42 14.59 -3.47 19.94
N ILE A 43 13.83 -2.96 18.97
CA ILE A 43 14.10 -3.22 17.56
C ILE A 43 15.46 -2.61 17.17
N GLY A 44 15.74 -1.38 17.59
CA GLY A 44 17.04 -0.73 17.36
C GLY A 44 18.20 -1.56 17.91
N ARG A 45 18.03 -2.15 19.10
CA ARG A 45 19.02 -3.05 19.71
C ARG A 45 19.24 -4.32 18.89
N MET A 46 18.14 -4.95 18.39
CA MET A 46 18.26 -6.13 17.52
C MET A 46 19.07 -5.84 16.26
N TYR A 47 18.88 -4.66 15.65
CA TYR A 47 19.67 -4.22 14.51
C TYR A 47 21.13 -3.99 14.89
N GLN A 48 21.38 -3.32 16.01
CA GLN A 48 22.73 -3.07 16.52
C GLN A 48 23.46 -4.39 16.84
N ASP A 49 22.79 -5.36 17.46
CA ASP A 49 23.36 -6.70 17.76
C ASP A 49 23.69 -7.46 16.47
N ALA A 50 22.96 -7.20 15.38
CA ALA A 50 23.25 -7.72 14.05
C ALA A 50 24.37 -6.95 13.31
N GLY A 51 24.92 -5.87 13.90
CA GLY A 51 25.99 -5.05 13.32
C GLY A 51 25.51 -4.11 12.20
N VAL A 52 24.21 -3.77 12.17
CA VAL A 52 23.63 -2.84 11.22
C VAL A 52 22.81 -1.77 11.93
N GLU A 53 22.64 -0.62 11.29
CA GLU A 53 21.77 0.44 11.80
C GLU A 53 20.30 0.18 11.39
N LEU A 54 19.35 0.60 12.24
CA LEU A 54 17.92 0.66 11.86
C LEU A 54 17.68 1.91 11.01
N PRO A 55 17.51 1.79 9.69
CA PRO A 55 17.47 2.96 8.83
C PRO A 55 16.11 3.67 8.86
N ALA A 56 15.03 2.93 9.08
CA ALA A 56 13.68 3.44 9.04
C ALA A 56 12.74 2.60 9.92
N PHE A 57 11.68 3.22 10.40
CA PHE A 57 10.64 2.57 11.18
C PHE A 57 9.26 2.93 10.63
N HIS A 58 8.48 1.92 10.26
CA HIS A 58 7.13 2.10 9.76
C HIS A 58 6.14 2.18 10.91
N VAL A 59 5.48 3.31 11.07
CA VAL A 59 4.59 3.62 12.20
C VAL A 59 3.12 3.23 11.96
N GLY A 60 2.80 2.66 10.81
CA GLY A 60 1.41 2.35 10.45
C GLY A 60 0.60 3.60 10.13
N GLY A 61 -0.50 3.78 10.84
CA GLY A 61 -1.35 4.98 10.83
C GLY A 61 -2.49 4.96 9.81
N ASP A 62 -2.71 3.84 9.18
CA ASP A 62 -3.82 3.55 8.26
C ASP A 62 -5.13 3.26 9.02
N GLU A 63 -6.24 3.43 8.30
CA GLU A 63 -7.58 2.95 8.66
C GLU A 63 -8.03 3.28 10.09
N VAL A 64 -7.61 4.42 10.63
CA VAL A 64 -8.05 4.89 11.96
C VAL A 64 -9.55 5.19 11.91
N PRO A 65 -10.40 4.43 12.64
CA PRO A 65 -11.84 4.51 12.47
C PRO A 65 -12.44 5.79 13.04
N GLU A 66 -13.56 6.21 12.49
CA GLU A 66 -14.37 7.28 13.08
C GLU A 66 -15.00 6.83 14.41
N GLY A 67 -15.25 7.76 15.32
CA GLY A 67 -15.87 7.50 16.61
C GLY A 67 -14.91 7.11 17.74
N ILE A 68 -13.61 6.90 17.43
CA ILE A 68 -12.59 6.62 18.43
C ILE A 68 -12.39 7.81 19.39
N TRP A 69 -12.02 7.52 20.64
CA TRP A 69 -11.66 8.47 21.70
C TRP A 69 -12.79 9.44 22.12
N GLU A 70 -13.94 9.46 21.43
CA GLU A 70 -15.05 10.36 21.73
C GLU A 70 -15.65 10.12 23.12
N GLY A 71 -15.68 8.85 23.55
CA GLY A 71 -16.15 8.42 24.88
C GLY A 71 -15.12 8.56 26.00
N SER A 72 -13.81 8.77 25.66
CA SER A 72 -12.74 8.82 26.65
C SER A 72 -12.68 10.15 27.42
N ALA A 73 -12.79 10.08 28.74
CA ALA A 73 -12.59 11.24 29.62
C ALA A 73 -11.12 11.68 29.61
N ILE A 74 -10.19 10.74 29.47
CA ILE A 74 -8.75 11.03 29.39
C ILE A 74 -8.46 11.86 28.15
N CYS A 75 -8.98 11.45 26.97
CA CYS A 75 -8.79 12.19 25.72
C CYS A 75 -9.40 13.59 25.78
N ARG A 76 -10.62 13.73 26.33
CA ARG A 76 -11.25 15.05 26.48
C ARG A 76 -10.44 15.99 27.40
N THR A 77 -9.93 15.50 28.51
CA THR A 77 -9.08 16.27 29.41
C THR A 77 -7.79 16.68 28.72
N PHE A 78 -7.13 15.75 28.08
CA PHE A 78 -5.89 15.96 27.34
C PHE A 78 -6.06 17.02 26.24
N MET A 79 -7.13 16.91 25.43
CA MET A 79 -7.43 17.89 24.39
C MET A 79 -7.57 19.30 24.96
N LYS A 80 -8.29 19.45 26.09
CA LYS A 80 -8.44 20.74 26.75
C LYS A 80 -7.12 21.33 27.22
N GLU A 81 -6.26 20.52 27.81
CA GLU A 81 -4.93 20.91 28.32
C GLU A 81 -3.98 21.33 27.21
N HIS A 82 -4.09 20.70 26.03
CA HIS A 82 -3.24 20.94 24.87
C HIS A 82 -3.85 21.86 23.81
N GLY A 83 -5.05 22.42 24.07
CA GLY A 83 -5.72 23.32 23.13
C GLY A 83 -6.21 22.66 21.84
N LEU A 84 -6.37 21.32 21.84
CA LEU A 84 -6.88 20.56 20.71
C LEU A 84 -8.41 20.71 20.64
N THR A 85 -8.94 20.94 19.45
CA THR A 85 -10.36 21.29 19.27
C THR A 85 -11.19 20.17 18.66
N LYS A 86 -10.56 19.27 17.94
CA LYS A 86 -11.21 18.14 17.26
C LYS A 86 -10.57 16.83 17.70
N ILE A 87 -11.34 15.76 17.79
CA ILE A 87 -10.81 14.41 18.09
C ILE A 87 -9.66 14.02 17.15
N ARG A 88 -9.77 14.43 15.91
CA ARG A 88 -8.73 14.21 14.92
C ARG A 88 -7.37 14.83 15.28
N ASP A 89 -7.36 15.98 15.95
CA ASP A 89 -6.11 16.64 16.35
C ASP A 89 -5.25 15.73 17.25
N LEU A 90 -5.87 14.75 17.93
CA LEU A 90 -5.17 13.72 18.70
C LEU A 90 -4.31 12.81 17.83
N LYS A 91 -4.74 12.50 16.59
CA LYS A 91 -3.95 11.72 15.64
C LYS A 91 -2.71 12.51 15.21
N ASP A 92 -2.87 13.78 14.89
CA ASP A 92 -1.76 14.65 14.51
C ASP A 92 -0.76 14.80 15.66
N TYR A 93 -1.25 15.06 16.88
CA TYR A 93 -0.40 15.07 18.08
C TYR A 93 0.37 13.77 18.28
N PHE A 94 -0.30 12.62 18.15
CA PHE A 94 0.34 11.31 18.27
C PHE A 94 1.46 11.12 17.25
N LEU A 95 1.22 11.50 15.99
CA LEU A 95 2.23 11.43 14.95
C LEU A 95 3.42 12.33 15.26
N GLU A 96 3.20 13.55 15.72
CA GLU A 96 4.28 14.47 16.13
C GLU A 96 5.19 13.83 17.18
N GLN A 97 4.60 13.19 18.21
CA GLN A 97 5.38 12.56 19.27
C GLN A 97 6.22 11.40 18.72
N ILE A 98 5.66 10.58 17.81
CA ILE A 98 6.43 9.49 17.19
C ILE A 98 7.54 10.03 16.30
N LEU A 99 7.27 11.05 15.51
CA LEU A 99 8.29 11.69 14.66
C LEU A 99 9.47 12.21 15.49
N GLU A 100 9.18 12.85 16.63
CA GLU A 100 10.22 13.32 17.56
C GLU A 100 11.03 12.17 18.16
N MET A 101 10.37 11.06 18.53
CA MET A 101 11.05 9.87 19.07
C MET A 101 12.02 9.26 18.04
N LEU A 102 11.61 9.19 16.79
CA LEU A 102 12.43 8.62 15.70
C LEU A 102 13.56 9.57 15.31
N ASP A 103 13.30 10.86 15.22
CA ASP A 103 14.31 11.89 14.89
C ASP A 103 15.44 11.92 15.91
N LYS A 104 15.13 11.84 17.22
CA LYS A 104 16.13 11.73 18.32
C LYS A 104 17.06 10.51 18.15
N ARG A 105 16.63 9.49 17.40
CA ARG A 105 17.38 8.25 17.16
C ARG A 105 18.00 8.19 15.75
N ASN A 106 17.87 9.26 14.95
CA ASN A 106 18.23 9.29 13.54
C ASN A 106 17.56 8.17 12.70
N ILE A 107 16.34 7.77 13.04
CA ILE A 107 15.56 6.79 12.33
C ILE A 107 14.57 7.50 11.41
N GLN A 108 14.56 7.14 10.13
CA GLN A 108 13.59 7.68 9.17
C GLN A 108 12.17 7.22 9.53
N ALA A 109 11.26 8.16 9.75
CA ALA A 109 9.86 7.85 9.90
C ALA A 109 9.23 7.45 8.57
N VAL A 110 8.48 6.35 8.58
CA VAL A 110 7.74 5.81 7.45
C VAL A 110 6.31 5.50 7.89
N GLY A 111 5.33 5.69 7.03
CA GLY A 111 3.94 5.32 7.35
C GLY A 111 3.07 5.21 6.12
N TRP A 112 1.83 4.76 6.32
CA TRP A 112 0.85 4.75 5.24
C TRP A 112 0.41 6.17 4.89
N GLN A 113 -0.06 6.38 3.66
CA GLN A 113 -0.54 7.69 3.18
C GLN A 113 -1.50 8.41 4.13
N ASP A 114 -2.27 7.63 4.89
CA ASP A 114 -3.30 8.11 5.81
C ASP A 114 -2.76 9.02 6.91
N ILE A 115 -1.47 8.91 7.27
CA ILE A 115 -0.87 9.76 8.31
C ILE A 115 -0.75 11.22 7.89
N VAL A 116 -0.63 11.48 6.59
CA VAL A 116 -0.47 12.82 6.02
C VAL A 116 -1.63 13.23 5.09
N MET A 117 -2.71 12.45 5.08
CA MET A 117 -3.93 12.75 4.32
C MET A 117 -5.08 13.12 5.24
N ASN A 118 -5.91 14.04 4.78
CA ASN A 118 -7.20 14.35 5.38
C ASN A 118 -8.27 13.35 4.92
N PRO A 119 -9.37 13.14 5.67
CA PRO A 119 -10.45 12.23 5.28
C PRO A 119 -11.11 12.54 3.93
N ASP A 120 -11.03 13.80 3.49
CA ASP A 120 -11.52 14.26 2.19
C ASP A 120 -10.52 14.08 1.03
N ASN A 121 -9.47 13.28 1.23
CA ASN A 121 -8.37 13.08 0.30
C ASN A 121 -7.60 14.37 -0.08
N THR A 122 -7.62 15.38 0.79
CA THR A 122 -6.69 16.51 0.71
C THR A 122 -5.42 16.23 1.51
N VAL A 123 -4.32 16.88 1.14
CA VAL A 123 -3.03 16.73 1.84
C VAL A 123 -3.09 17.48 3.17
N ASN A 124 -2.62 16.83 4.25
CA ASN A 124 -2.42 17.49 5.53
C ASN A 124 -1.12 18.31 5.50
N GLU A 125 -1.23 19.61 5.29
CA GLU A 125 -0.09 20.54 5.15
C GLU A 125 0.74 20.67 6.44
N HIS A 126 0.20 20.26 7.58
CA HIS A 126 0.88 20.32 8.88
C HIS A 126 2.21 19.54 8.88
N PHE A 127 2.24 18.40 8.19
CA PHE A 127 3.41 17.51 8.13
C PHE A 127 4.32 17.72 6.90
N ARG A 128 4.07 18.73 6.09
CA ARG A 128 4.80 18.96 4.82
C ARG A 128 6.32 18.96 4.97
N ASN A 129 6.85 19.43 6.09
CA ASN A 129 8.29 19.51 6.36
C ASN A 129 8.84 18.34 7.18
N SER A 130 8.01 17.36 7.53
CA SER A 130 8.36 16.27 8.44
C SER A 130 9.27 15.20 7.83
N LYS A 131 9.49 15.21 6.52
CA LYS A 131 10.27 14.20 5.78
C LYS A 131 9.77 12.75 5.95
N VAL A 132 8.52 12.55 6.39
CA VAL A 132 7.93 11.21 6.47
C VAL A 132 7.87 10.58 5.09
N LEU A 133 8.36 9.35 4.97
CA LEU A 133 8.23 8.56 3.75
C LEU A 133 6.86 7.86 3.76
N ASN A 134 6.04 8.13 2.75
CA ASN A 134 4.65 7.70 2.73
C ASN A 134 4.44 6.54 1.74
N TYR A 135 3.88 5.44 2.22
CA TYR A 135 3.46 4.31 1.39
C TYR A 135 2.03 4.56 0.88
N CYS A 136 1.91 4.76 -0.42
CA CYS A 136 0.63 5.07 -1.08
C CYS A 136 -0.03 3.79 -1.57
N TRP A 137 -1.02 3.32 -0.82
CA TRP A 137 -1.70 2.05 -1.07
C TRP A 137 -3.08 2.20 -1.71
N ASN A 138 -3.93 3.09 -1.20
CA ASN A 138 -5.27 3.26 -1.72
C ASN A 138 -5.25 4.09 -2.99
N THR A 139 -5.29 3.40 -4.12
CA THR A 139 -5.31 3.98 -5.46
C THR A 139 -6.54 3.56 -6.24
N ILE A 140 -7.63 3.22 -5.53
CA ILE A 140 -8.90 2.79 -6.12
C ILE A 140 -9.65 4.02 -6.65
N PRO A 141 -9.92 4.11 -7.97
CA PRO A 141 -10.62 5.26 -8.54
C PRO A 141 -12.02 5.45 -7.98
N GLU A 142 -12.74 4.36 -7.73
CA GLU A 142 -14.10 4.36 -7.19
C GLU A 142 -14.18 4.92 -5.76
N GLN A 143 -13.03 4.99 -5.06
CA GLN A 143 -12.88 5.58 -3.72
C GLN A 143 -12.21 6.96 -3.76
N GLY A 144 -11.91 7.50 -4.95
CA GLY A 144 -11.18 8.76 -5.11
C GLY A 144 -9.71 8.70 -4.68
N GLY A 145 -9.15 7.49 -4.53
CA GLY A 145 -7.78 7.26 -4.06
C GLY A 145 -6.72 7.38 -5.15
N ASP A 146 -7.09 7.27 -6.39
CA ASP A 146 -6.16 7.18 -7.53
C ASP A 146 -5.33 8.46 -7.78
N GLU A 147 -5.74 9.61 -7.24
CA GLU A 147 -4.96 10.86 -7.31
C GLU A 147 -4.02 11.05 -6.10
N VAL A 148 -4.23 10.33 -5.00
CA VAL A 148 -3.53 10.54 -3.73
C VAL A 148 -2.00 10.48 -3.88
N PRO A 149 -1.41 9.49 -4.58
CA PRO A 149 0.04 9.44 -4.74
C PRO A 149 0.61 10.71 -5.39
N TYR A 150 -0.04 11.21 -6.42
CA TYR A 150 0.44 12.41 -7.12
C TYR A 150 0.16 13.70 -6.34
N LYS A 151 -0.93 13.77 -5.59
CA LYS A 151 -1.18 14.88 -4.66
C LYS A 151 -0.05 14.97 -3.63
N LEU A 152 0.35 13.87 -3.01
CA LEU A 152 1.45 13.82 -2.04
C LEU A 152 2.79 14.15 -2.68
N ALA A 153 3.13 13.52 -3.81
CA ALA A 153 4.39 13.77 -4.51
C ALA A 153 4.52 15.23 -4.94
N ASN A 154 3.46 15.82 -5.50
CA ASN A 154 3.44 17.22 -5.92
C ASN A 154 3.48 18.19 -4.73
N ALA A 155 2.96 17.80 -3.57
CA ALA A 155 3.06 18.56 -2.33
C ALA A 155 4.45 18.49 -1.66
N GLY A 156 5.36 17.66 -2.20
CA GLY A 156 6.75 17.55 -1.72
C GLY A 156 7.00 16.39 -0.77
N TYR A 157 6.01 15.52 -0.52
CA TYR A 157 6.23 14.33 0.29
C TYR A 157 6.97 13.23 -0.47
N PRO A 158 8.00 12.61 0.11
CA PRO A 158 8.57 11.40 -0.45
C PRO A 158 7.56 10.25 -0.34
N ILE A 159 7.39 9.49 -1.43
CA ILE A 159 6.42 8.41 -1.50
C ILE A 159 7.01 7.10 -2.05
N ILE A 160 6.46 6.00 -1.58
CA ILE A 160 6.59 4.66 -2.17
C ILE A 160 5.23 4.29 -2.77
N LEU A 161 5.21 3.88 -4.02
CA LEU A 161 3.99 3.44 -4.68
C LEU A 161 3.75 1.95 -4.38
N CYS A 162 2.65 1.66 -3.71
CA CYS A 162 2.21 0.31 -3.38
C CYS A 162 0.74 0.10 -3.76
N ASN A 163 0.40 0.59 -4.95
CA ASN A 163 -0.94 0.61 -5.51
C ASN A 163 -1.69 -0.71 -5.32
N VAL A 164 -2.78 -0.70 -4.56
CA VAL A 164 -3.55 -1.91 -4.26
C VAL A 164 -3.96 -2.66 -5.53
N GLY A 165 -4.44 -1.96 -6.55
CA GLY A 165 -4.87 -2.57 -7.81
C GLY A 165 -3.75 -3.17 -8.66
N ASN A 166 -2.46 -2.93 -8.30
CA ASN A 166 -1.31 -3.46 -9.02
C ASN A 166 -0.43 -4.36 -8.14
N PHE A 167 -0.21 -4.00 -6.86
CA PHE A 167 0.87 -4.56 -6.05
C PHE A 167 0.43 -5.21 -4.74
N TYR A 168 -0.89 -5.35 -4.48
CA TYR A 168 -1.36 -6.23 -3.42
C TYR A 168 -1.39 -7.67 -3.96
N LEU A 169 -0.28 -8.37 -3.73
CA LEU A 169 -0.01 -9.68 -4.33
C LEU A 169 -0.89 -10.79 -3.74
N ASP A 170 -1.52 -10.55 -2.60
CA ASP A 170 -2.52 -11.42 -1.96
C ASP A 170 -3.93 -11.31 -2.58
N MET A 171 -4.20 -10.31 -3.43
CA MET A 171 -5.45 -10.25 -4.18
C MET A 171 -5.59 -11.44 -5.12
N ALA A 172 -6.82 -11.92 -5.32
CA ALA A 172 -7.11 -13.01 -6.23
C ALA A 172 -6.64 -12.70 -7.67
N TYR A 173 -6.15 -13.70 -8.38
CA TYR A 173 -5.70 -13.54 -9.76
C TYR A 173 -6.83 -13.26 -10.75
N CYS A 174 -8.00 -13.85 -10.52
CA CYS A 174 -9.15 -13.72 -11.42
C CYS A 174 -10.47 -14.00 -10.71
N TYR A 175 -11.57 -13.71 -11.42
CA TYR A 175 -12.91 -14.01 -10.96
C TYR A 175 -13.23 -15.50 -11.17
N HIS A 176 -12.74 -16.35 -10.29
CA HIS A 176 -13.11 -17.75 -10.22
C HIS A 176 -13.42 -18.11 -8.77
N VAL A 177 -14.45 -18.93 -8.56
CA VAL A 177 -14.92 -19.24 -7.19
C VAL A 177 -13.86 -19.96 -6.34
N GLU A 178 -13.01 -20.75 -6.98
CA GLU A 178 -11.92 -21.50 -6.34
C GLU A 178 -10.60 -20.73 -6.26
N GLU A 179 -10.52 -19.55 -6.90
CA GLU A 179 -9.29 -18.74 -6.83
C GLU A 179 -9.15 -18.13 -5.43
N PRO A 180 -8.07 -18.44 -4.69
CA PRO A 180 -7.85 -17.90 -3.37
C PRO A 180 -7.51 -16.41 -3.40
N GLY A 181 -7.70 -15.72 -2.28
CA GLY A 181 -7.35 -14.32 -2.10
C GLY A 181 -8.56 -13.41 -1.96
N LEU A 182 -8.30 -12.20 -1.46
CA LEU A 182 -9.28 -11.14 -1.35
C LEU A 182 -9.54 -10.48 -2.71
N ARG A 183 -10.61 -9.70 -2.81
CA ARG A 183 -11.05 -9.09 -4.09
C ARG A 183 -11.46 -7.63 -3.94
N TRP A 184 -11.37 -7.07 -2.75
CA TRP A 184 -11.79 -5.70 -2.47
C TRP A 184 -11.00 -4.65 -3.26
N GLY A 185 -9.72 -4.94 -3.58
CA GLY A 185 -8.85 -4.10 -4.40
C GLY A 185 -8.84 -4.48 -5.90
N GLY A 186 -9.73 -5.39 -6.33
CA GLY A 186 -9.79 -5.92 -7.69
C GLY A 186 -9.04 -7.24 -7.84
N TYR A 187 -8.57 -7.50 -9.06
CA TYR A 187 -7.82 -8.72 -9.40
C TYR A 187 -6.40 -8.37 -9.82
N VAL A 188 -5.43 -9.00 -9.18
CA VAL A 188 -4.01 -8.77 -9.45
C VAL A 188 -3.40 -10.03 -10.04
N ASP A 189 -3.09 -10.00 -11.33
CA ASP A 189 -2.33 -11.03 -12.04
C ASP A 189 -0.93 -10.51 -12.42
N GLU A 190 -0.12 -11.32 -13.06
CA GLU A 190 1.23 -10.97 -13.52
C GLU A 190 1.23 -9.85 -14.58
N TYR A 191 0.11 -9.65 -15.27
CA TYR A 191 -0.01 -8.58 -16.25
C TYR A 191 -0.40 -7.26 -15.61
N VAL A 192 -1.23 -7.30 -14.59
CA VAL A 192 -1.62 -6.11 -13.84
C VAL A 192 -0.41 -5.50 -13.10
N THR A 193 0.48 -6.36 -12.57
CA THR A 193 1.74 -5.89 -11.98
C THR A 193 2.69 -5.32 -13.03
N PHE A 194 2.77 -5.93 -14.23
CA PHE A 194 3.55 -5.42 -15.36
C PHE A 194 3.03 -4.09 -15.89
N ASP A 195 1.72 -3.87 -15.87
CA ASP A 195 1.06 -2.68 -16.42
C ASP A 195 1.26 -1.42 -15.58
N MET A 196 1.75 -1.54 -14.34
CA MET A 196 2.00 -0.39 -13.47
C MET A 196 2.99 0.59 -14.08
N LEU A 197 2.71 1.88 -14.00
CA LEU A 197 3.53 2.98 -14.52
C LEU A 197 3.74 4.03 -13.43
N PRO A 198 4.93 4.10 -12.78
CA PRO A 198 5.16 5.02 -11.66
C PRO A 198 4.96 6.50 -12.01
N PHE A 199 5.25 6.87 -13.26
CA PHE A 199 5.14 8.26 -13.74
C PHE A 199 3.88 8.54 -14.56
N ASP A 200 2.95 7.55 -14.66
CA ASP A 200 1.62 7.69 -15.26
C ASP A 200 0.65 6.69 -14.62
N ILE A 201 0.42 6.84 -13.30
CA ILE A 201 -0.36 5.89 -12.51
C ILE A 201 -1.79 5.72 -13.03
N TYR A 202 -2.36 6.74 -13.68
CA TYR A 202 -3.72 6.67 -14.23
C TYR A 202 -3.85 5.63 -15.35
N LYS A 203 -2.76 5.32 -16.05
CA LYS A 203 -2.72 4.26 -17.07
C LYS A 203 -2.34 2.89 -16.52
N SER A 204 -2.04 2.78 -15.22
CA SER A 204 -1.61 1.53 -14.59
C SER A 204 -2.75 0.53 -14.45
N LEU A 205 -3.98 0.98 -14.24
CA LEU A 205 -5.16 0.13 -14.11
C LEU A 205 -5.86 -0.01 -15.46
N ARG A 206 -5.74 -1.19 -16.05
CA ARG A 206 -6.41 -1.54 -17.31
C ARG A 206 -7.73 -2.30 -17.09
N ARG A 207 -8.07 -2.55 -15.84
CA ARG A 207 -9.32 -3.19 -15.40
C ARG A 207 -9.83 -2.45 -14.16
N ASN A 208 -11.16 -2.36 -14.04
CA ASN A 208 -11.81 -1.88 -12.82
C ASN A 208 -11.87 -2.98 -11.74
N LEU A 209 -12.47 -2.68 -10.59
CA LEU A 209 -12.62 -3.63 -9.47
C LEU A 209 -13.36 -4.92 -9.85
N LYS A 210 -14.20 -4.88 -10.90
CA LYS A 210 -14.92 -6.06 -11.41
C LYS A 210 -14.13 -6.86 -12.44
N GLY A 211 -12.92 -6.40 -12.80
CA GLY A 211 -12.10 -7.02 -13.84
C GLY A 211 -12.48 -6.61 -15.27
N GLU A 212 -13.36 -5.63 -15.44
CA GLU A 212 -13.78 -5.13 -16.75
C GLU A 212 -12.74 -4.16 -17.32
N PRO A 213 -12.53 -4.14 -18.66
CA PRO A 213 -11.54 -3.27 -19.29
C PRO A 213 -11.84 -1.78 -19.04
N VAL A 214 -10.78 -1.01 -18.77
CA VAL A 214 -10.81 0.46 -18.63
C VAL A 214 -10.11 1.11 -19.84
N ASP A 215 -10.66 2.17 -20.36
CA ASP A 215 -9.98 2.97 -21.38
C ASP A 215 -8.90 3.85 -20.76
N VAL A 216 -7.66 3.38 -20.82
CA VAL A 216 -6.49 4.10 -20.28
C VAL A 216 -6.23 5.45 -20.95
N LYS A 217 -6.80 5.73 -22.15
CA LYS A 217 -6.64 7.02 -22.83
C LYS A 217 -7.39 8.14 -22.12
N THR A 218 -8.46 7.80 -21.43
CA THR A 218 -9.32 8.74 -20.70
C THR A 218 -9.10 8.70 -19.19
N ALA A 219 -8.32 7.77 -18.71
CA ALA A 219 -8.12 7.52 -17.26
C ALA A 219 -7.55 8.74 -16.50
N SER A 220 -6.79 9.60 -17.18
CA SER A 220 -6.22 10.83 -16.61
C SER A 220 -7.08 12.08 -16.79
N ASN A 221 -8.23 11.98 -17.49
CA ASN A 221 -9.05 13.15 -17.77
C ASN A 221 -9.58 13.78 -16.47
N GLY A 222 -9.33 15.09 -16.32
CA GLY A 222 -9.76 15.86 -15.15
C GLY A 222 -8.95 15.60 -13.88
N LYS A 223 -7.88 14.79 -13.95
CA LYS A 223 -7.04 14.45 -12.79
C LYS A 223 -5.77 15.27 -12.75
N GLN A 224 -5.22 15.44 -11.53
CA GLN A 224 -3.98 16.18 -11.31
C GLN A 224 -2.78 15.41 -11.88
N PRO A 225 -2.05 15.99 -12.86
CA PRO A 225 -0.85 15.34 -13.40
C PRO A 225 0.30 15.36 -12.40
N LEU A 226 1.23 14.44 -12.54
CA LEU A 226 2.49 14.45 -11.83
C LEU A 226 3.34 15.62 -12.35
N THR A 227 3.83 16.46 -11.43
CA THR A 227 4.75 17.55 -11.79
C THR A 227 6.19 17.05 -11.96
N LYS A 228 7.05 17.85 -12.57
CA LYS A 228 8.46 17.52 -12.71
C LYS A 228 9.16 17.39 -11.34
N GLU A 229 8.81 18.25 -10.41
CA GLU A 229 9.28 18.22 -9.03
C GLU A 229 8.71 17.01 -8.29
N GLY A 230 7.43 16.71 -8.48
CA GLY A 230 6.76 15.53 -7.92
C GLY A 230 7.41 14.21 -8.35
N CYS A 231 7.92 14.11 -9.58
CA CYS A 231 8.66 12.93 -10.02
C CYS A 231 9.85 12.58 -9.11
N GLN A 232 10.52 13.58 -8.57
CA GLN A 232 11.69 13.39 -7.69
C GLN A 232 11.29 12.84 -6.32
N ASN A 233 10.01 12.96 -5.94
CA ASN A 233 9.47 12.49 -4.68
C ASN A 233 9.00 11.04 -4.74
N ILE A 234 8.87 10.42 -5.91
CA ILE A 234 8.63 8.99 -6.05
C ILE A 234 9.94 8.26 -5.79
N LYS A 235 10.06 7.59 -4.63
CA LYS A 235 11.29 6.96 -4.16
C LYS A 235 11.39 5.48 -4.51
N GLY A 236 10.27 4.83 -4.80
CA GLY A 236 10.28 3.42 -5.12
C GLY A 236 8.89 2.80 -5.25
N LEU A 237 8.92 1.48 -5.37
CA LEU A 237 7.74 0.62 -5.46
C LEU A 237 7.78 -0.41 -4.34
N SER A 238 6.62 -0.84 -3.86
CA SER A 238 6.52 -1.93 -2.88
C SER A 238 5.33 -2.82 -3.21
N GLY A 239 5.52 -4.14 -3.10
CA GLY A 239 4.45 -5.13 -3.18
C GLY A 239 4.09 -5.62 -1.78
N GLN A 240 2.80 -5.72 -1.49
CA GLN A 240 2.27 -6.19 -0.22
C GLN A 240 1.74 -7.62 -0.38
N ILE A 241 1.89 -8.42 0.66
CA ILE A 241 1.21 -9.72 0.85
C ILE A 241 0.63 -9.72 2.25
N TRP A 242 -0.69 -9.64 2.34
CA TRP A 242 -1.43 -9.71 3.60
C TRP A 242 -1.85 -11.14 3.88
N SER A 243 -1.95 -11.51 5.15
CA SER A 243 -2.02 -12.91 5.56
C SER A 243 -3.43 -13.43 5.86
N GLU A 244 -4.48 -12.65 5.68
CA GLU A 244 -5.85 -13.00 6.09
C GLU A 244 -6.34 -14.32 5.47
N THR A 245 -5.92 -14.61 4.23
CA THR A 245 -6.31 -15.84 3.52
C THR A 245 -5.16 -16.84 3.37
N ILE A 246 -3.95 -16.52 3.85
CA ILE A 246 -2.76 -17.36 3.71
C ILE A 246 -2.69 -18.39 4.83
N ARG A 247 -2.56 -19.68 4.48
CA ARG A 247 -2.56 -20.80 5.42
C ARG A 247 -1.30 -21.66 5.36
N SER A 248 -0.44 -21.47 4.35
CA SER A 248 0.79 -22.22 4.19
C SER A 248 1.85 -21.41 3.44
N PHE A 249 3.10 -21.87 3.49
CA PHE A 249 4.19 -21.28 2.75
C PHE A 249 4.01 -21.44 1.22
N GLU A 250 3.52 -22.59 0.78
CA GLU A 250 3.21 -22.85 -0.62
C GLU A 250 2.14 -21.89 -1.15
N GLN A 251 1.22 -21.43 -0.29
CA GLN A 251 0.22 -20.43 -0.68
C GLN A 251 0.84 -19.04 -0.79
N ILE A 252 1.84 -18.69 0.03
CA ILE A 252 2.62 -17.46 -0.16
C ILE A 252 3.31 -17.48 -1.53
N GLU A 253 3.99 -18.58 -1.86
CA GLU A 253 4.64 -18.75 -3.16
C GLU A 253 3.65 -18.66 -4.33
N TYR A 254 2.46 -19.25 -4.18
CA TYR A 254 1.37 -19.16 -5.15
C TYR A 254 0.92 -17.71 -5.39
N PHE A 255 0.75 -16.92 -4.34
CA PHE A 255 0.39 -15.51 -4.46
C PHE A 255 1.52 -14.66 -5.02
N LEU A 256 2.75 -14.94 -4.62
CA LEU A 256 3.93 -14.19 -5.02
C LEU A 256 4.27 -14.39 -6.50
N PHE A 257 4.26 -15.67 -6.95
CA PHE A 257 4.69 -16.02 -8.30
C PHE A 257 3.52 -16.39 -9.22
N PRO A 258 3.47 -15.78 -10.43
CA PRO A 258 4.48 -14.94 -11.09
C PRO A 258 4.31 -13.41 -10.90
N LYS A 259 3.37 -12.91 -10.09
CA LYS A 259 3.08 -11.46 -9.95
C LYS A 259 4.32 -10.61 -9.65
N VAL A 260 5.19 -11.07 -8.78
CA VAL A 260 6.39 -10.32 -8.36
C VAL A 260 7.33 -9.99 -9.51
N PHE A 261 7.29 -10.74 -10.60
CA PHE A 261 8.11 -10.44 -11.78
C PHE A 261 7.69 -9.13 -12.45
N GLY A 262 6.39 -8.78 -12.43
CA GLY A 262 5.91 -7.51 -12.92
C GLY A 262 6.38 -6.34 -12.05
N LEU A 263 6.36 -6.51 -10.73
CA LEU A 263 6.94 -5.54 -9.80
C LEU A 263 8.43 -5.34 -10.06
N ALA A 264 9.20 -6.44 -10.19
CA ALA A 264 10.63 -6.40 -10.45
C ALA A 264 10.94 -5.73 -11.80
N GLU A 265 10.20 -6.07 -12.85
CA GLU A 265 10.34 -5.44 -14.18
C GLU A 265 10.10 -3.92 -14.08
N ARG A 266 9.10 -3.50 -13.32
CA ARG A 266 8.77 -2.11 -13.17
C ARG A 266 9.76 -1.35 -12.30
N ALA A 267 10.26 -1.97 -11.24
CA ALA A 267 11.30 -1.38 -10.38
C ALA A 267 12.62 -1.19 -11.15
N TRP A 268 12.94 -2.11 -12.05
CA TRP A 268 14.14 -2.02 -12.90
C TRP A 268 13.98 -1.04 -14.06
N ASN A 269 12.79 -0.97 -14.66
CA ASN A 269 12.47 -0.15 -15.82
C ASN A 269 11.20 0.68 -15.57
N ALA A 270 11.34 1.77 -14.83
CA ALA A 270 10.22 2.62 -14.41
C ALA A 270 9.51 3.33 -15.59
N GLN A 271 10.16 3.48 -16.74
CA GLN A 271 9.61 4.18 -17.90
C GLN A 271 9.84 3.38 -19.19
N PRO A 272 9.10 2.28 -19.38
CA PRO A 272 9.26 1.43 -20.56
C PRO A 272 8.81 2.15 -21.83
N SER A 273 9.42 1.80 -22.96
CA SER A 273 9.13 2.44 -24.26
C SER A 273 7.66 2.36 -24.67
N TRP A 274 6.96 1.31 -24.31
CA TRP A 274 5.53 1.15 -24.60
C TRP A 274 4.64 2.15 -23.82
N ALA A 275 5.09 2.65 -22.66
CA ALA A 275 4.37 3.65 -21.89
C ALA A 275 4.34 5.02 -22.60
N LEU A 276 5.38 5.31 -23.38
CA LEU A 276 5.53 6.56 -24.13
C LEU A 276 4.82 6.54 -25.48
N SER A 277 4.30 5.40 -25.90
CA SER A 277 3.66 5.20 -27.21
C SER A 277 2.13 5.12 -27.09
N SER A 278 1.43 5.75 -28.03
CA SER A 278 0.00 5.55 -28.22
C SER A 278 -0.33 4.30 -29.08
N ASP A 279 0.69 3.67 -29.67
CA ASP A 279 0.53 2.46 -30.49
C ASP A 279 0.39 1.22 -29.59
N ASN A 280 -0.83 0.70 -29.55
CA ASN A 280 -1.14 -0.50 -28.78
C ASN A 280 -0.32 -1.75 -29.22
N LYS A 281 0.19 -1.76 -30.45
CA LYS A 281 1.03 -2.87 -30.94
C LYS A 281 2.33 -2.95 -30.15
N ILE A 282 2.94 -1.81 -29.82
CA ILE A 282 4.19 -1.77 -29.02
C ILE A 282 3.94 -2.34 -27.61
N TYR A 283 2.85 -1.97 -26.99
CA TYR A 283 2.44 -2.54 -25.70
C TYR A 283 2.21 -4.05 -25.78
N MET A 284 1.45 -4.51 -26.79
CA MET A 284 1.17 -5.95 -26.95
C MET A 284 2.43 -6.77 -27.24
N ASP A 285 3.40 -6.21 -27.95
CA ASP A 285 4.69 -6.84 -28.20
C ASP A 285 5.53 -6.94 -26.93
N ALA A 286 5.55 -5.87 -26.11
CA ALA A 286 6.21 -5.88 -24.81
C ALA A 286 5.59 -6.92 -23.87
N LYS A 287 4.26 -6.97 -23.79
CA LYS A 287 3.53 -7.96 -23.00
C LYS A 287 3.81 -9.40 -23.43
N ARG A 288 3.87 -9.67 -24.74
CA ARG A 288 4.24 -11.00 -25.25
C ARG A 288 5.67 -11.39 -24.86
N LYS A 289 6.63 -10.46 -24.96
CA LYS A 289 8.02 -10.71 -24.54
C LYS A 289 8.13 -10.98 -23.05
N TYR A 290 7.43 -10.20 -22.23
CA TYR A 290 7.36 -10.40 -20.80
C TYR A 290 6.79 -11.78 -20.46
N ASN A 291 5.65 -12.16 -21.04
CA ASN A 291 5.05 -13.47 -20.85
C ASN A 291 5.98 -14.61 -21.30
N ALA A 292 6.63 -14.47 -22.45
CA ALA A 292 7.60 -15.47 -22.91
C ALA A 292 8.78 -15.62 -21.96
N GLY A 293 9.24 -14.55 -21.34
CA GLY A 293 10.26 -14.57 -20.29
C GLY A 293 9.82 -15.38 -19.08
N ILE A 294 8.62 -15.12 -18.58
CA ILE A 294 8.04 -15.86 -17.45
C ILE A 294 7.92 -17.35 -17.78
N VAL A 295 7.21 -17.68 -18.86
CA VAL A 295 6.87 -19.07 -19.17
C VAL A 295 8.10 -19.91 -19.55
N ASN A 296 9.02 -19.35 -20.32
CA ASN A 296 10.15 -20.11 -20.85
C ASN A 296 11.39 -20.12 -19.93
N TYR A 297 11.49 -19.17 -19.01
CA TYR A 297 12.69 -19.06 -18.17
C TYR A 297 12.38 -19.06 -16.67
N GLU A 298 11.47 -18.20 -16.19
CA GLU A 298 11.28 -18.03 -14.76
C GLU A 298 10.51 -19.18 -14.11
N LEU A 299 9.38 -19.61 -14.69
CA LEU A 299 8.62 -20.73 -14.13
C LEU A 299 9.42 -22.04 -14.14
N PRO A 300 10.15 -22.43 -15.20
CA PRO A 300 11.04 -23.60 -15.16
C PRO A 300 12.14 -23.48 -14.11
N ARG A 301 12.67 -22.26 -13.87
CA ARG A 301 13.67 -22.00 -12.84
C ARG A 301 13.11 -22.18 -11.43
N LEU A 302 11.89 -21.69 -11.17
CA LEU A 302 11.18 -21.91 -9.90
C LEU A 302 10.91 -23.41 -9.68
N ALA A 303 10.35 -24.08 -10.69
CA ALA A 303 10.06 -25.52 -10.62
C ALA A 303 11.31 -26.34 -10.28
N LYS A 304 12.46 -26.04 -10.92
CA LYS A 304 13.74 -26.70 -10.63
C LYS A 304 14.21 -26.50 -9.18
N ARG A 305 13.79 -25.41 -8.54
CA ARG A 305 14.11 -25.08 -7.13
C ARG A 305 13.08 -25.61 -6.15
N GLY A 306 12.00 -26.24 -6.61
CA GLY A 306 10.90 -26.71 -5.78
C GLY A 306 10.02 -25.58 -5.22
N ILE A 307 10.06 -24.40 -5.84
CA ILE A 307 9.26 -23.23 -5.46
C ILE A 307 7.91 -23.33 -6.16
N ASN A 308 6.82 -23.22 -5.40
CA ASN A 308 5.47 -23.23 -5.93
C ASN A 308 5.16 -21.93 -6.69
N PHE A 309 4.25 -22.00 -7.65
CA PHE A 309 3.76 -20.83 -8.39
C PHE A 309 2.41 -21.14 -9.03
N ARG A 310 1.65 -20.09 -9.29
CA ARG A 310 0.38 -20.21 -9.99
C ARG A 310 0.61 -20.49 -11.48
N ILE A 311 -0.14 -21.45 -11.99
CA ILE A 311 -0.29 -21.70 -13.43
C ILE A 311 -1.68 -21.24 -13.84
N SER A 312 -1.76 -20.28 -14.75
CA SER A 312 -3.04 -19.83 -15.29
C SER A 312 -3.76 -20.99 -16.00
N PRO A 313 -5.09 -21.17 -15.79
CA PRO A 313 -5.84 -22.12 -16.58
C PRO A 313 -5.68 -21.85 -18.07
N PRO A 314 -5.67 -22.88 -18.94
CA PRO A 314 -5.60 -22.68 -20.36
C PRO A 314 -6.80 -21.87 -20.84
N GLY A 315 -6.53 -20.88 -21.69
CA GLY A 315 -7.60 -20.13 -22.33
C GLY A 315 -8.33 -21.03 -23.33
N ILE A 316 -9.67 -21.01 -23.30
CA ILE A 316 -10.48 -21.74 -24.27
C ILE A 316 -11.15 -20.73 -25.21
N ILE A 317 -10.95 -20.90 -26.49
CA ILE A 317 -11.67 -20.12 -27.53
C ILE A 317 -12.50 -21.04 -28.38
N VAL A 318 -13.66 -20.55 -28.83
CA VAL A 318 -14.47 -21.21 -29.85
C VAL A 318 -14.15 -20.58 -31.20
N ARG A 319 -13.66 -21.35 -32.13
CA ARG A 319 -13.39 -20.91 -33.49
C ARG A 319 -13.96 -21.94 -34.45
N ASP A 320 -14.83 -21.48 -35.36
CA ASP A 320 -15.50 -22.33 -36.36
C ASP A 320 -16.20 -23.55 -35.75
N GLY A 321 -16.83 -23.36 -34.56
CA GLY A 321 -17.50 -24.43 -33.81
C GLY A 321 -16.58 -25.42 -33.09
N LEU A 322 -15.27 -25.19 -33.10
CA LEU A 322 -14.27 -26.03 -32.40
C LEU A 322 -13.78 -25.30 -31.14
N LEU A 323 -13.64 -26.07 -30.04
CA LEU A 323 -12.94 -25.64 -28.84
C LEU A 323 -11.42 -25.74 -29.07
N LEU A 324 -10.73 -24.61 -28.90
CA LEU A 324 -9.27 -24.56 -28.96
C LEU A 324 -8.76 -24.11 -27.58
N ALA A 325 -7.79 -24.85 -27.02
CA ALA A 325 -7.10 -24.57 -25.76
C ALA A 325 -5.69 -24.08 -26.00
#